data_762dc0e7ec58592f4417ae1d6fc93505
#
_entry.id   762dc0e7ec58592f4417ae1d6fc93505
#
_cell.length_a   1.000
_cell.length_b   1.000
_cell.length_c   1.000
_cell.angle_alpha   90.00
_cell.angle_beta   90.00
_cell.angle_gamma   90.00
#
_symmetry.space_group_name_H-M   'P 1'
#
loop_
_entity.id
_entity.type
_entity.pdbx_description
1 polymer ?
#
loop_
_entity_poly.entity_id
_entity_poly.type
_entity_poly.pdbx_seq_one_letter_code
_entity_poly.pdbx_strand_id
1 'polypeptide(L)'
;HKQHDLGGLTTDDCVMLPGGFSYGDALRTGSIARFSPIMQAVIKHCNAGGYAWGICNGFQILCEAGLLPGVLLENNNQQFICKNVFLRADNNASRINATVPIGHALKIPIAHGEGRYYADDATLKQLIANNQVIFSYCDDHGNATDTANPNGSMHNIAGVCNAGRNVFGMMPHPERASEEILGNTDGRMIFESFLALTATSAR
;
A
#
# COMPACT_ATOMS: atom_id res chain seq x y z
N HIS A 1 0.28 9.38 -20.83
CA HIS A 1 0.98 8.39 -21.68
C HIS A 1 2.18 8.95 -22.43
N LYS A 2 2.45 10.28 -22.37
CA LYS A 2 3.61 10.90 -23.04
C LYS A 2 4.68 11.38 -22.06
N GLN A 3 4.43 11.30 -20.75
CA GLN A 3 5.39 11.70 -19.73
C GLN A 3 6.44 10.63 -19.55
N HIS A 4 7.71 11.01 -19.56
CA HIS A 4 8.86 10.11 -19.50
C HIS A 4 9.77 10.39 -18.31
N ASP A 5 9.54 11.46 -17.57
CA ASP A 5 10.32 11.86 -16.41
C ASP A 5 9.44 12.42 -15.28
N LEU A 6 10.00 12.54 -14.10
CA LEU A 6 9.34 13.07 -12.91
C LEU A 6 9.61 14.57 -12.65
N GLY A 7 10.25 15.26 -13.59
CA GLY A 7 10.32 16.72 -13.60
C GLY A 7 10.98 17.35 -12.38
N GLY A 8 12.17 16.91 -11.99
CA GLY A 8 12.96 17.55 -10.94
C GLY A 8 12.63 17.16 -9.51
N LEU A 9 11.94 16.03 -9.30
CA LEU A 9 11.75 15.45 -7.97
C LEU A 9 13.10 15.08 -7.34
N THR A 10 13.16 15.25 -6.03
CA THR A 10 14.27 14.84 -5.17
C THR A 10 13.94 13.53 -4.43
N THR A 11 14.90 12.94 -3.75
CA THR A 11 14.66 11.75 -2.92
C THR A 11 13.74 12.00 -1.72
N ASP A 12 13.51 13.27 -1.36
CA ASP A 12 12.56 13.62 -0.28
C ASP A 12 11.10 13.66 -0.75
N ASP A 13 10.89 13.66 -2.06
CA ASP A 13 9.55 13.67 -2.66
C ASP A 13 8.96 12.26 -2.73
N CYS A 14 7.63 12.18 -2.66
CA CYS A 14 6.89 10.94 -2.78
C CYS A 14 6.03 10.90 -4.05
N VAL A 15 6.22 9.86 -4.85
CA VAL A 15 5.35 9.60 -5.99
C VAL A 15 4.16 8.77 -5.51
N MET A 16 2.95 9.34 -5.59
CA MET A 16 1.71 8.64 -5.27
C MET A 16 1.15 7.96 -6.51
N LEU A 17 0.97 6.63 -6.44
CA LEU A 17 0.25 5.86 -7.46
C LEU A 17 -1.17 5.59 -6.93
N PRO A 18 -2.20 6.26 -7.47
CA PRO A 18 -3.56 6.14 -6.95
C PRO A 18 -4.22 4.81 -7.31
N GLY A 19 -5.38 4.56 -6.71
CA GLY A 19 -6.30 3.52 -7.13
C GLY A 19 -6.88 3.78 -8.53
N GLY A 20 -7.45 2.75 -9.12
CA GLY A 20 -8.05 2.82 -10.46
C GLY A 20 -8.08 1.45 -11.13
N PHE A 21 -8.27 1.48 -12.46
CA PHE A 21 -8.28 0.31 -13.34
C PHE A 21 -7.36 0.59 -14.53
N SER A 22 -6.05 0.64 -14.28
CA SER A 22 -5.07 0.99 -15.30
C SER A 22 -5.10 -0.02 -16.45
N TYR A 23 -5.24 0.49 -17.69
CA TYR A 23 -5.36 -0.32 -18.90
C TYR A 23 -6.53 -1.33 -18.85
N GLY A 24 -7.60 -1.03 -18.07
CA GLY A 24 -8.77 -1.89 -17.94
C GLY A 24 -8.47 -3.24 -17.30
N ASP A 25 -7.40 -3.35 -16.51
CA ASP A 25 -6.93 -4.58 -15.85
C ASP A 25 -6.68 -5.75 -16.82
N ALA A 26 -6.38 -5.42 -18.08
CA ALA A 26 -6.10 -6.42 -19.09
C ALA A 26 -4.92 -7.31 -18.70
N LEU A 27 -5.04 -8.62 -18.87
CA LEU A 27 -4.14 -9.70 -18.44
C LEU A 27 -4.18 -9.92 -16.93
N ARG A 28 -3.82 -8.92 -16.14
CA ARG A 28 -3.81 -8.86 -14.67
C ARG A 28 -3.65 -7.41 -14.25
N THR A 29 -4.26 -7.02 -13.13
CA THR A 29 -4.18 -5.66 -12.60
C THR A 29 -2.73 -5.19 -12.46
N GLY A 30 -2.43 -4.01 -13.00
CA GLY A 30 -1.09 -3.40 -12.96
C GLY A 30 -0.08 -3.95 -13.97
N SER A 31 -0.32 -5.12 -14.60
CA SER A 31 0.68 -5.82 -15.42
C SER A 31 1.11 -5.05 -16.67
N ILE A 32 0.23 -4.30 -17.31
CA ILE A 32 0.56 -3.45 -18.45
C ILE A 32 1.12 -2.11 -18.00
N ALA A 33 0.58 -1.53 -16.93
CA ALA A 33 0.98 -0.22 -16.42
C ALA A 33 2.47 -0.17 -16.06
N ARG A 34 3.06 -1.27 -15.56
CA ARG A 34 4.50 -1.35 -15.24
C ARG A 34 5.42 -1.01 -16.40
N PHE A 35 4.96 -1.20 -17.65
CA PHE A 35 5.73 -0.91 -18.85
C PHE A 35 5.55 0.52 -19.35
N SER A 36 4.71 1.32 -18.72
CA SER A 36 4.54 2.71 -19.12
C SER A 36 5.84 3.49 -18.95
N PRO A 37 6.15 4.45 -19.85
CA PRO A 37 7.40 5.22 -19.79
C PRO A 37 7.63 5.89 -18.45
N ILE A 38 6.57 6.42 -17.83
CA ILE A 38 6.67 7.07 -16.52
C ILE A 38 7.08 6.10 -15.41
N MET A 39 6.69 4.82 -15.49
CA MET A 39 7.10 3.82 -14.48
C MET A 39 8.59 3.55 -14.50
N GLN A 40 9.30 3.72 -15.62
CA GLN A 40 10.76 3.64 -15.65
C GLN A 40 11.39 4.76 -14.82
N ALA A 41 10.82 5.96 -14.87
CA ALA A 41 11.25 7.08 -14.04
C ALA A 41 10.93 6.87 -12.56
N VAL A 42 9.76 6.29 -12.24
CA VAL A 42 9.39 5.89 -10.86
C VAL A 42 10.37 4.85 -10.31
N ILE A 43 10.68 3.81 -11.09
CA ILE A 43 11.65 2.78 -10.69
C ILE A 43 13.02 3.40 -10.39
N LYS A 44 13.49 4.28 -11.28
CA LYS A 44 14.77 4.99 -11.09
C LYS A 44 14.75 5.86 -9.83
N HIS A 45 13.68 6.60 -9.60
CA HIS A 45 13.47 7.43 -8.41
C HIS A 45 13.53 6.59 -7.12
N CYS A 46 12.78 5.48 -7.07
CA CYS A 46 12.76 4.57 -5.91
C CYS A 46 14.14 3.93 -5.66
N ASN A 47 14.83 3.50 -6.71
CA ASN A 47 16.18 2.92 -6.59
C ASN A 47 17.23 3.93 -6.14
N ALA A 48 17.01 5.22 -6.37
CA ALA A 48 17.84 6.30 -5.84
C ALA A 48 17.49 6.69 -4.38
N GLY A 49 16.51 6.03 -3.76
CA GLY A 49 16.07 6.29 -2.39
C GLY A 49 14.83 7.19 -2.27
N GLY A 50 14.28 7.65 -3.38
CA GLY A 50 13.05 8.44 -3.40
C GLY A 50 11.82 7.61 -2.99
N TYR A 51 10.79 8.28 -2.50
CA TYR A 51 9.59 7.60 -1.99
C TYR A 51 8.57 7.32 -3.08
N ALA A 52 7.89 6.17 -2.97
CA ALA A 52 6.68 5.88 -3.71
C ALA A 52 5.63 5.21 -2.81
N TRP A 53 4.37 5.58 -3.01
CA TRP A 53 3.24 5.01 -2.27
C TRP A 53 2.14 4.60 -3.23
N GLY A 54 1.86 3.29 -3.32
CA GLY A 54 0.79 2.71 -4.14
C GLY A 54 -0.44 2.39 -3.32
N ILE A 55 -1.60 2.89 -3.75
CA ILE A 55 -2.91 2.63 -3.14
C ILE A 55 -3.71 1.79 -4.13
N CYS A 56 -4.25 0.64 -3.70
CA CYS A 56 -5.07 -0.26 -4.50
C CYS A 56 -4.38 -0.62 -5.84
N ASN A 57 -4.83 -0.12 -6.98
CA ASN A 57 -4.18 -0.34 -8.28
C ASN A 57 -2.71 0.13 -8.30
N GLY A 58 -2.38 1.20 -7.60
CA GLY A 58 -0.99 1.64 -7.44
C GLY A 58 -0.12 0.59 -6.72
N PHE A 59 -0.64 -0.09 -5.71
CA PHE A 59 0.06 -1.19 -5.04
C PHE A 59 0.29 -2.37 -5.99
N GLN A 60 -0.73 -2.75 -6.76
CA GLN A 60 -0.63 -3.79 -7.79
C GLN A 60 0.48 -3.45 -8.80
N ILE A 61 0.53 -2.21 -9.29
CA ILE A 61 1.56 -1.73 -10.23
C ILE A 61 2.97 -1.82 -9.59
N LEU A 62 3.13 -1.43 -8.33
CA LEU A 62 4.42 -1.48 -7.64
C LEU A 62 4.92 -2.93 -7.46
N CYS A 63 4.03 -3.88 -7.16
CA CYS A 63 4.37 -5.30 -7.14
C CYS A 63 4.77 -5.81 -8.53
N GLU A 64 3.98 -5.50 -9.57
CA GLU A 64 4.26 -5.89 -10.94
C GLU A 64 5.58 -5.27 -11.48
N ALA A 65 5.94 -4.09 -11.01
CA ALA A 65 7.20 -3.42 -11.34
C ALA A 65 8.41 -3.97 -10.55
N GLY A 66 8.21 -4.92 -9.63
CA GLY A 66 9.27 -5.47 -8.78
C GLY A 66 9.79 -4.51 -7.72
N LEU A 67 9.09 -3.41 -7.45
CA LEU A 67 9.44 -2.45 -6.39
C LEU A 67 8.95 -2.88 -5.00
N LEU A 68 7.93 -3.74 -4.96
CA LEU A 68 7.41 -4.37 -3.75
C LEU A 68 7.41 -5.89 -3.90
N PRO A 69 7.67 -6.65 -2.83
CA PRO A 69 7.60 -8.10 -2.85
C PRO A 69 6.16 -8.60 -2.92
N GLY A 70 5.97 -9.79 -3.48
CA GLY A 70 4.66 -10.44 -3.61
C GLY A 70 3.86 -9.96 -4.82
N VAL A 71 2.61 -10.39 -4.87
CA VAL A 71 1.65 -10.09 -5.95
C VAL A 71 0.24 -9.93 -5.36
N LEU A 72 -0.63 -9.22 -6.09
CA LEU A 72 -2.06 -9.16 -5.78
C LEU A 72 -2.80 -10.11 -6.73
N LEU A 73 -3.61 -10.98 -6.18
CA LEU A 73 -4.40 -11.98 -6.90
C LEU A 73 -5.89 -11.66 -6.75
N GLU A 74 -6.71 -12.35 -7.54
CA GLU A 74 -8.16 -12.29 -7.43
C GLU A 74 -8.60 -12.65 -6.01
N ASN A 75 -9.60 -11.92 -5.49
CA ASN A 75 -10.20 -12.19 -4.20
C ASN A 75 -10.66 -13.66 -4.12
N ASN A 76 -10.53 -14.30 -2.97
CA ASN A 76 -10.85 -15.72 -2.81
C ASN A 76 -12.30 -16.08 -3.15
N ASN A 77 -13.24 -15.12 -3.07
CA ASN A 77 -14.64 -15.28 -3.45
C ASN A 77 -14.95 -14.91 -4.90
N GLN A 78 -13.92 -14.52 -5.69
CA GLN A 78 -14.02 -14.11 -7.10
C GLN A 78 -15.02 -12.95 -7.33
N GLN A 79 -15.20 -12.10 -6.33
CA GLN A 79 -16.12 -10.97 -6.40
C GLN A 79 -15.40 -9.66 -6.13
N PHE A 80 -15.90 -8.59 -6.74
CA PHE A 80 -15.51 -7.23 -6.37
C PHE A 80 -16.05 -6.89 -4.97
N ILE A 81 -15.16 -6.48 -4.08
CA ILE A 81 -15.51 -6.16 -2.69
C ILE A 81 -15.37 -4.65 -2.51
N CYS A 82 -16.48 -4.00 -2.13
CA CYS A 82 -16.53 -2.57 -1.79
C CYS A 82 -17.17 -2.41 -0.41
N LYS A 83 -16.34 -2.21 0.62
CA LYS A 83 -16.80 -2.05 2.02
C LYS A 83 -15.73 -1.40 2.89
N ASN A 84 -16.14 -0.93 4.07
CA ASN A 84 -15.18 -0.60 5.12
C ASN A 84 -14.63 -1.89 5.76
N VAL A 85 -13.32 -1.87 6.03
CA VAL A 85 -12.60 -2.89 6.79
C VAL A 85 -11.82 -2.21 7.89
N PHE A 86 -11.30 -2.99 8.84
CA PHE A 86 -10.38 -2.47 9.83
C PHE A 86 -8.95 -2.91 9.52
N LEU A 87 -8.02 -1.99 9.72
CA LEU A 87 -6.59 -2.20 9.61
C LEU A 87 -5.93 -1.90 10.94
N ARG A 88 -4.83 -2.59 11.22
CA ARG A 88 -3.91 -2.20 12.28
C ARG A 88 -2.50 -2.04 11.73
N ALA A 89 -1.70 -1.17 12.34
CA ALA A 89 -0.27 -1.16 12.15
C ALA A 89 0.35 -2.32 12.92
N ASP A 90 1.16 -3.15 12.27
CA ASP A 90 1.85 -4.28 12.91
C ASP A 90 3.18 -3.88 13.56
N ASN A 91 3.72 -2.73 13.17
CA ASN A 91 4.96 -2.13 13.67
C ASN A 91 4.98 -0.62 13.34
N ASN A 92 6.01 0.08 13.80
CA ASN A 92 6.27 1.49 13.50
C ASN A 92 7.59 1.70 12.73
N ALA A 93 8.01 0.70 11.96
CA ALA A 93 9.33 0.68 11.33
C ALA A 93 9.40 1.46 10.03
N SER A 94 8.28 1.90 9.47
CA SER A 94 8.20 2.62 8.19
C SER A 94 7.58 4.00 8.38
N ARG A 95 7.96 4.95 7.52
CA ARG A 95 7.47 6.33 7.57
C ARG A 95 5.95 6.42 7.53
N ILE A 96 5.31 5.55 6.77
CA ILE A 96 3.85 5.54 6.58
C ILE A 96 3.08 5.11 7.86
N ASN A 97 3.70 4.41 8.78
CA ASN A 97 3.08 3.92 10.00
C ASN A 97 3.83 4.30 11.29
N ALA A 98 4.85 5.16 11.20
CA ALA A 98 5.73 5.49 12.32
C ALA A 98 5.00 6.07 13.54
N THR A 99 3.92 6.83 13.34
CA THR A 99 3.14 7.45 14.43
C THR A 99 1.76 6.80 14.62
N VAL A 100 1.42 5.80 13.81
CA VAL A 100 0.17 5.04 13.97
C VAL A 100 0.30 4.11 15.17
N PRO A 101 -0.58 4.17 16.18
CA PRO A 101 -0.47 3.30 17.35
C PRO A 101 -0.56 1.82 16.94
N ILE A 102 0.40 1.01 17.40
CA ILE A 102 0.44 -0.43 17.10
C ILE A 102 -0.83 -1.10 17.64
N GLY A 103 -1.47 -1.92 16.81
CA GLY A 103 -2.68 -2.65 17.18
C GLY A 103 -3.96 -1.81 17.19
N HIS A 104 -3.88 -0.49 16.98
CA HIS A 104 -5.08 0.36 16.88
C HIS A 104 -5.85 0.07 15.58
N ALA A 105 -7.15 -0.17 15.70
CA ALA A 105 -8.02 -0.45 14.57
C ALA A 105 -8.40 0.83 13.83
N LEU A 106 -7.97 0.96 12.57
CA LEU A 106 -8.31 2.04 11.66
C LEU A 106 -9.39 1.56 10.68
N LYS A 107 -10.51 2.24 10.61
CA LYS A 107 -11.60 1.92 9.67
C LYS A 107 -11.32 2.54 8.31
N ILE A 108 -10.93 1.73 7.33
CA ILE A 108 -10.54 2.20 5.99
C ILE A 108 -11.33 1.45 4.92
N PRO A 109 -11.86 2.11 3.87
CA PRO A 109 -12.58 1.43 2.80
C PRO A 109 -11.64 0.66 1.85
N ILE A 110 -12.15 -0.46 1.31
CA ILE A 110 -11.58 -1.19 0.18
C ILE A 110 -12.55 -1.18 -0.99
N ALA A 111 -12.01 -1.27 -2.23
CA ALA A 111 -12.80 -1.38 -3.46
C ALA A 111 -11.96 -2.09 -4.55
N HIS A 112 -11.99 -3.42 -4.60
CA HIS A 112 -11.16 -4.20 -5.50
C HIS A 112 -11.72 -5.60 -5.81
N GLY A 113 -11.40 -6.13 -7.00
CA GLY A 113 -11.59 -7.53 -7.39
C GLY A 113 -10.34 -8.38 -7.19
N GLU A 114 -9.16 -7.76 -7.32
CA GLU A 114 -7.84 -8.37 -7.17
C GLU A 114 -7.06 -7.69 -6.03
N GLY A 115 -7.39 -8.05 -4.79
CA GLY A 115 -6.77 -7.46 -3.60
C GLY A 115 -6.11 -8.47 -2.68
N ARG A 116 -6.12 -9.76 -3.05
CA ARG A 116 -5.56 -10.85 -2.26
C ARG A 116 -4.04 -10.87 -2.37
N TYR A 117 -3.36 -10.42 -1.32
CA TYR A 117 -1.90 -10.47 -1.27
C TYR A 117 -1.39 -11.91 -1.17
N TYR A 118 -0.41 -12.23 -2.01
CA TYR A 118 0.26 -13.52 -2.04
C TYR A 118 1.78 -13.34 -2.20
N ALA A 119 2.53 -14.14 -1.46
CA ALA A 119 3.96 -14.33 -1.65
C ALA A 119 4.33 -15.77 -1.28
N ASP A 120 5.47 -16.28 -1.76
CA ASP A 120 5.97 -17.58 -1.33
C ASP A 120 6.41 -17.56 0.14
N ASP A 121 6.56 -18.73 0.73
CA ASP A 121 6.89 -18.89 2.16
C ASP A 121 8.21 -18.21 2.55
N ALA A 122 9.20 -18.20 1.67
CA ALA A 122 10.49 -17.58 1.94
C ALA A 122 10.36 -16.06 1.99
N THR A 123 9.64 -15.49 1.04
CA THR A 123 9.31 -14.05 0.98
C THR A 123 8.47 -13.63 2.19
N LEU A 124 7.45 -14.41 2.56
CA LEU A 124 6.61 -14.12 3.74
C LEU A 124 7.43 -14.12 5.04
N LYS A 125 8.30 -15.11 5.23
CA LYS A 125 9.20 -15.16 6.38
C LYS A 125 10.11 -13.93 6.44
N GLN A 126 10.65 -13.49 5.32
CA GLN A 126 11.49 -12.28 5.24
C GLN A 126 10.70 -11.02 5.56
N LEU A 127 9.49 -10.85 5.00
CA LEU A 127 8.62 -9.71 5.26
C LEU A 127 8.30 -9.56 6.75
N ILE A 128 7.95 -10.66 7.41
CA ILE A 128 7.63 -10.69 8.83
C ILE A 128 8.88 -10.40 9.67
N ALA A 129 9.99 -11.11 9.41
CA ALA A 129 11.24 -10.97 10.16
C ALA A 129 11.82 -9.54 10.07
N ASN A 130 11.63 -8.88 8.92
CA ASN A 130 12.16 -7.53 8.67
C ASN A 130 11.15 -6.42 8.99
N ASN A 131 9.99 -6.70 9.60
CA ASN A 131 8.92 -5.72 9.86
C ASN A 131 8.50 -4.95 8.58
N GLN A 132 8.41 -5.65 7.44
CA GLN A 132 7.98 -5.09 6.15
C GLN A 132 6.47 -5.21 5.93
N VAL A 133 5.74 -5.99 6.73
CA VAL A 133 4.28 -5.94 6.82
C VAL A 133 3.92 -4.71 7.63
N ILE A 134 3.37 -3.68 6.97
CA ILE A 134 3.06 -2.38 7.59
C ILE A 134 1.64 -2.32 8.13
N PHE A 135 0.70 -2.97 7.44
CA PHE A 135 -0.71 -3.05 7.85
C PHE A 135 -1.26 -4.45 7.65
N SER A 136 -2.05 -4.92 8.61
CA SER A 136 -2.85 -6.14 8.51
C SER A 136 -4.34 -5.85 8.67
N TYR A 137 -5.19 -6.65 8.01
CA TYR A 137 -6.63 -6.66 8.27
C TYR A 137 -6.89 -7.18 9.69
N CYS A 138 -7.78 -6.53 10.40
CA CYS A 138 -8.15 -6.86 11.77
C CYS A 138 -9.65 -6.68 12.01
N ASP A 139 -10.14 -7.10 13.18
CA ASP A 139 -11.45 -6.73 13.69
C ASP A 139 -11.45 -5.29 14.24
N ASP A 140 -12.59 -4.82 14.73
CA ASP A 140 -12.75 -3.48 15.32
C ASP A 140 -12.02 -3.30 16.66
N HIS A 141 -11.50 -4.38 17.23
CA HIS A 141 -10.65 -4.39 18.42
C HIS A 141 -9.15 -4.49 18.12
N GLY A 142 -8.77 -4.53 16.82
CA GLY A 142 -7.37 -4.65 16.40
C GLY A 142 -6.82 -6.07 16.40
N ASN A 143 -7.67 -7.13 16.50
CA ASN A 143 -7.20 -8.50 16.43
C ASN A 143 -7.19 -8.99 14.99
N ALA A 144 -6.04 -9.47 14.52
CA ALA A 144 -5.92 -10.09 13.19
C ALA A 144 -6.49 -11.51 13.23
N THR A 145 -7.77 -11.64 12.89
CA THR A 145 -8.48 -12.92 12.84
C THR A 145 -8.75 -13.34 11.40
N ASP A 146 -8.99 -14.62 11.16
CA ASP A 146 -9.35 -15.11 9.81
C ASP A 146 -10.67 -14.50 9.32
N THR A 147 -11.60 -14.24 10.23
CA THR A 147 -12.90 -13.62 9.91
C THR A 147 -12.80 -12.14 9.54
N ALA A 148 -11.75 -11.46 9.97
CA ALA A 148 -11.47 -10.08 9.61
C ALA A 148 -10.82 -9.94 8.22
N ASN A 149 -10.33 -11.05 7.65
CA ASN A 149 -9.71 -11.06 6.33
C ASN A 149 -10.78 -10.97 5.23
N PRO A 150 -10.83 -9.86 4.47
CA PRO A 150 -11.94 -9.66 3.53
C PRO A 150 -11.79 -10.42 2.21
N ASN A 151 -10.57 -10.85 1.84
CA ASN A 151 -10.26 -11.26 0.49
C ASN A 151 -9.35 -12.50 0.37
N GLY A 152 -8.92 -13.06 1.52
CA GLY A 152 -8.02 -14.23 1.55
C GLY A 152 -6.52 -13.88 1.44
N SER A 153 -6.13 -12.63 1.71
CA SER A 153 -4.72 -12.23 1.80
C SER A 153 -3.95 -13.09 2.79
N MET A 154 -2.75 -13.54 2.43
CA MET A 154 -1.91 -14.32 3.33
C MET A 154 -1.57 -13.50 4.58
N HIS A 155 -1.64 -14.16 5.76
CA HIS A 155 -1.38 -13.52 7.07
C HIS A 155 -2.15 -12.20 7.29
N ASN A 156 -3.34 -12.07 6.71
CA ASN A 156 -4.14 -10.83 6.75
C ASN A 156 -3.41 -9.59 6.20
N ILE A 157 -2.35 -9.75 5.42
CA ILE A 157 -1.56 -8.64 4.90
C ILE A 157 -2.44 -7.70 4.07
N ALA A 158 -2.51 -6.45 4.49
CA ALA A 158 -3.23 -5.37 3.82
C ALA A 158 -2.27 -4.37 3.13
N GLY A 159 -1.02 -4.31 3.58
CA GLY A 159 0.01 -3.46 3.02
C GLY A 159 1.42 -3.85 3.45
N VAL A 160 2.39 -3.61 2.55
CA VAL A 160 3.80 -3.94 2.75
C VAL A 160 4.70 -2.78 2.31
N CYS A 161 5.96 -2.80 2.77
CA CYS A 161 7.02 -1.95 2.23
C CYS A 161 8.18 -2.79 1.68
N ASN A 162 9.03 -2.15 0.86
CA ASN A 162 10.29 -2.75 0.43
C ASN A 162 11.34 -2.74 1.57
N ALA A 163 12.47 -3.42 1.36
CA ALA A 163 13.56 -3.47 2.33
C ALA A 163 14.17 -2.09 2.64
N GLY A 164 14.18 -1.18 1.66
CA GLY A 164 14.65 0.21 1.81
C GLY A 164 13.67 1.12 2.56
N ARG A 165 12.45 0.67 2.83
CA ARG A 165 11.38 1.42 3.52
C ARG A 165 11.04 2.77 2.87
N ASN A 166 11.25 2.85 1.57
CA ASN A 166 10.93 4.03 0.76
C ASN A 166 9.83 3.76 -0.27
N VAL A 167 9.44 2.50 -0.46
CA VAL A 167 8.30 2.12 -1.30
C VAL A 167 7.25 1.42 -0.45
N PHE A 168 6.01 1.89 -0.53
CA PHE A 168 4.87 1.40 0.26
C PHE A 168 3.73 1.01 -0.66
N GLY A 169 2.99 -0.03 -0.29
CA GLY A 169 1.78 -0.42 -0.98
C GLY A 169 0.71 -0.92 -0.03
N MET A 170 -0.54 -0.54 -0.26
CA MET A 170 -1.69 -1.03 0.50
C MET A 170 -2.93 -1.11 -0.38
N MET A 171 -3.78 -2.11 -0.14
CA MET A 171 -5.05 -2.26 -0.87
C MET A 171 -6.16 -1.31 -0.38
N PRO A 172 -6.29 -1.06 0.93
CA PRO A 172 -7.26 -0.08 1.43
C PRO A 172 -6.93 1.36 1.00
N HIS A 173 -7.98 2.19 0.98
CA HIS A 173 -7.98 3.56 0.49
C HIS A 173 -8.00 4.59 1.64
N PRO A 174 -6.85 4.99 2.22
CA PRO A 174 -6.81 5.97 3.30
C PRO A 174 -7.31 7.35 2.85
N GLU A 175 -7.18 7.69 1.55
CA GLU A 175 -7.67 8.95 0.99
C GLU A 175 -9.20 9.08 1.07
N ARG A 176 -9.91 7.95 1.12
CA ARG A 176 -11.37 7.92 1.27
C ARG A 176 -11.84 7.95 2.72
N ALA A 177 -10.91 8.05 3.67
CA ALA A 177 -11.14 8.09 5.10
C ALA A 177 -10.27 9.17 5.77
N SER A 178 -10.06 10.32 5.12
CA SER A 178 -9.11 11.35 5.56
C SER A 178 -9.74 12.68 5.93
N GLU A 179 -11.04 12.88 5.64
CA GLU A 179 -11.76 14.13 5.88
C GLU A 179 -13.15 13.89 6.48
N GLU A 180 -13.60 14.80 7.35
CA GLU A 180 -14.89 14.70 8.02
C GLU A 180 -16.08 14.64 7.04
N ILE A 181 -15.98 15.34 5.92
CA ILE A 181 -17.01 15.31 4.87
C ILE A 181 -17.18 13.91 4.25
N LEU A 182 -16.15 13.06 4.35
CA LEU A 182 -16.20 11.66 3.91
C LEU A 182 -16.80 10.73 4.99
N GLY A 183 -17.12 11.29 6.17
CA GLY A 183 -17.71 10.58 7.30
C GLY A 183 -16.72 9.73 8.10
N ASN A 184 -15.42 9.84 7.81
CA ASN A 184 -14.35 9.09 8.48
C ASN A 184 -12.99 9.80 8.31
N THR A 185 -12.20 9.83 9.37
CA THR A 185 -10.87 10.48 9.40
C THR A 185 -9.72 9.55 9.79
N ASP A 186 -9.95 8.26 9.96
CA ASP A 186 -8.94 7.29 10.41
C ASP A 186 -7.75 7.21 9.44
N GLY A 187 -8.01 7.35 8.13
CA GLY A 187 -6.97 7.37 7.10
C GLY A 187 -6.04 8.58 7.18
N ARG A 188 -6.48 9.70 7.80
CA ARG A 188 -5.65 10.88 8.02
C ARG A 188 -4.40 10.56 8.83
N MET A 189 -4.51 9.68 9.83
CA MET A 189 -3.38 9.28 10.68
C MET A 189 -2.22 8.69 9.86
N ILE A 190 -2.52 7.99 8.75
CA ILE A 190 -1.51 7.40 7.87
C ILE A 190 -0.78 8.50 7.09
N PHE A 191 -1.50 9.50 6.57
CA PHE A 191 -0.90 10.66 5.89
C PHE A 191 -0.08 11.52 6.86
N GLU A 192 -0.61 11.79 8.04
CA GLU A 192 0.10 12.54 9.08
C GLU A 192 1.39 11.83 9.52
N SER A 193 1.35 10.48 9.65
CA SER A 193 2.54 9.69 9.92
C SER A 193 3.61 9.87 8.84
N PHE A 194 3.22 9.80 7.57
CA PHE A 194 4.15 10.00 6.46
C PHE A 194 4.76 11.41 6.47
N LEU A 195 3.97 12.44 6.78
CA LEU A 195 4.41 13.85 6.79
C LEU A 195 5.22 14.23 8.03
N ALA A 196 4.97 13.59 9.18
CA ALA A 196 5.61 13.95 10.45
C ALA A 196 7.13 13.87 10.39
N LEU A 197 7.70 12.91 9.65
CA LEU A 197 9.14 12.70 9.54
C LEU A 197 9.83 13.67 8.55
N THR A 198 9.07 14.34 7.66
CA THR A 198 9.63 15.40 6.79
C THR A 198 9.97 16.66 7.58
N ALA A 199 9.20 16.97 8.61
CA ALA A 199 9.40 18.14 9.45
C ALA A 199 10.67 18.06 10.33
N THR A 200 11.18 16.86 10.61
CA THR A 200 12.36 16.63 11.46
C THR A 200 13.67 16.69 10.67
N SER A 201 13.64 16.47 9.37
CA SER A 201 14.82 16.50 8.48
C SER A 201 15.17 17.90 7.97
N ALA A 202 14.34 18.91 8.25
CA ALA A 202 14.51 20.30 7.79
C ALA A 202 15.11 21.24 8.88
N ARG A 203 15.77 20.67 9.90
CA ARG A 203 16.48 21.45 10.94
C ARG A 203 17.97 21.19 10.92
#